data_ad1d8c84958c76e208bc01d5037aeb42
#
_entry.id   ad1d8c84958c76e208bc01d5037aeb42
#
_cell.length_a   1.000
_cell.length_b   1.000
_cell.length_c   1.000
_cell.angle_alpha   90.00
_cell.angle_beta   90.00
_cell.angle_gamma   90.00
#
_symmetry.space_group_name_H-M   'P 1'
#
loop_
_entity.id
_entity.type
_entity.pdbx_description
1 polymer ?
#
loop_
_entity_poly.entity_id
_entity_poly.type
_entity_poly.pdbx_seq_one_letter_code
_entity_poly.pdbx_strand_id
1 'polypeptide(L)'
;MKKASILMIIGSLLLIGLFHFPIWNIMLGAPQYPDPLGLDIYIDGIQGMNEFDIQNIDGLNHYIGMKTLPKPNDMWEFSVFPIVIGSMIALGVLIGLLGLFGKVSHHWFLGWLILMSILGILGMYDFNAWMIDYGTNLDPHAIMKLQNPDGTPMSYKPPLFGHQKMLNFDAYSYPRLGGYIMGLGMGLTLLAFYVGYRSKRTN
;
A
#
# COMPACT_ATOMS: atom_id res chain seq x y z
N MET A 1 25.05 -16.35 13.03
CA MET A 1 24.39 -15.10 13.43
C MET A 1 24.81 -13.89 12.58
N LYS A 2 26.11 -13.56 12.35
CA LYS A 2 26.53 -12.34 11.60
C LYS A 2 25.86 -12.20 10.22
N LYS A 3 25.84 -13.27 9.39
CA LYS A 3 25.17 -13.23 8.08
C LYS A 3 23.67 -12.93 8.19
N ALA A 4 22.97 -13.52 9.15
CA ALA A 4 21.58 -13.29 9.42
C ALA A 4 21.29 -11.82 9.81
N SER A 5 22.14 -11.26 10.67
CA SER A 5 22.03 -9.85 11.10
C SER A 5 22.25 -8.86 9.95
N ILE A 6 23.18 -9.15 9.04
CA ILE A 6 23.41 -8.33 7.84
C ILE A 6 22.17 -8.37 6.93
N LEU A 7 21.56 -9.54 6.71
CA LEU A 7 20.32 -9.66 5.94
C LEU A 7 19.17 -8.88 6.57
N MET A 8 19.05 -8.92 7.91
CA MET A 8 18.06 -8.15 8.64
C MET A 8 18.24 -6.63 8.41
N ILE A 9 19.48 -6.12 8.50
CA ILE A 9 19.79 -4.71 8.25
C ILE A 9 19.44 -4.33 6.81
N ILE A 10 19.89 -5.13 5.82
CA ILE A 10 19.61 -4.85 4.41
C ILE A 10 18.11 -4.87 4.14
N GLY A 11 17.38 -5.88 4.64
CA GLY A 11 15.93 -5.99 4.47
C GLY A 11 15.18 -4.79 5.06
N SER A 12 15.61 -4.31 6.24
CA SER A 12 15.01 -3.14 6.86
C SER A 12 15.35 -1.84 6.10
N LEU A 13 16.59 -1.67 5.64
CA LEU A 13 17.01 -0.48 4.89
C LEU A 13 16.35 -0.38 3.52
N LEU A 14 16.02 -1.50 2.88
CA LEU A 14 15.26 -1.49 1.62
C LEU A 14 13.92 -0.76 1.76
N LEU A 15 13.29 -0.83 2.93
CA LEU A 15 12.01 -0.15 3.16
C LEU A 15 12.11 1.39 3.09
N ILE A 16 13.31 1.97 3.07
CA ILE A 16 13.52 3.40 2.79
C ILE A 16 12.96 3.76 1.40
N GLY A 17 12.99 2.81 0.46
CA GLY A 17 12.38 2.98 -0.86
C GLY A 17 10.89 3.32 -0.85
N LEU A 18 10.15 2.98 0.22
CA LEU A 18 8.73 3.32 0.37
C LEU A 18 8.48 4.82 0.47
N PHE A 19 9.48 5.60 0.88
CA PHE A 19 9.41 7.06 0.92
C PHE A 19 9.62 7.73 -0.44
N HIS A 20 10.03 6.96 -1.46
CA HIS A 20 10.35 7.49 -2.79
C HIS A 20 9.50 6.87 -3.90
N PHE A 21 8.99 5.66 -3.70
CA PHE A 21 8.27 4.93 -4.73
C PHE A 21 6.84 4.63 -4.29
N PRO A 22 5.86 4.73 -5.22
CA PRO A 22 4.47 4.40 -4.92
C PRO A 22 4.36 2.92 -4.54
N ILE A 23 3.54 2.64 -3.51
CA ILE A 23 3.29 1.29 -3.03
C ILE A 23 2.21 0.58 -3.83
N TRP A 24 1.24 1.35 -4.34
CA TRP A 24 0.09 0.84 -5.06
C TRP A 24 -0.28 1.73 -6.21
N ASN A 25 -1.05 1.19 -7.17
CA ASN A 25 -1.57 1.94 -8.30
C ASN A 25 -2.99 1.50 -8.61
N ILE A 26 -3.85 2.46 -8.92
CA ILE A 26 -5.19 2.24 -9.49
C ILE A 26 -5.22 2.93 -10.84
N MET A 27 -5.59 2.20 -11.89
CA MET A 27 -5.79 2.77 -13.24
C MET A 27 -7.24 2.59 -13.67
N LEU A 28 -7.77 3.61 -14.34
CA LEU A 28 -9.11 3.65 -14.88
C LEU A 28 -9.02 3.84 -16.39
N GLY A 29 -9.27 2.78 -17.13
CA GLY A 29 -9.45 2.83 -18.58
C GLY A 29 -10.88 3.24 -18.92
N ALA A 30 -11.06 4.31 -19.67
CA ALA A 30 -12.36 4.82 -20.09
C ALA A 30 -12.35 5.15 -21.58
N PRO A 31 -13.44 4.88 -22.34
CA PRO A 31 -13.46 5.11 -23.79
C PRO A 31 -13.20 6.56 -24.22
N GLN A 32 -13.47 7.54 -23.33
CA GLN A 32 -13.25 8.95 -23.57
C GLN A 32 -11.81 9.40 -23.36
N TYR A 33 -10.96 8.59 -22.76
CA TYR A 33 -9.55 8.88 -22.55
C TYR A 33 -8.69 7.91 -23.36
N PRO A 34 -7.83 8.42 -24.27
CA PRO A 34 -6.93 7.58 -25.06
C PRO A 34 -5.97 6.76 -24.20
N ASP A 35 -5.46 7.38 -23.13
CA ASP A 35 -4.62 6.75 -22.13
C ASP A 35 -5.41 6.56 -20.83
N PRO A 36 -5.24 5.44 -20.11
CA PRO A 36 -5.87 5.23 -18.81
C PRO A 36 -5.46 6.31 -17.81
N LEU A 37 -6.43 6.81 -17.04
CA LEU A 37 -6.17 7.68 -15.91
C LEU A 37 -5.58 6.86 -14.76
N GLY A 38 -4.50 7.31 -14.15
CA GLY A 38 -3.80 6.57 -13.12
C GLY A 38 -3.59 7.34 -11.83
N LEU A 39 -3.73 6.61 -10.70
CA LEU A 39 -3.43 7.08 -9.36
C LEU A 39 -2.28 6.25 -8.79
N ASP A 40 -1.18 6.87 -8.48
CA ASP A 40 -0.08 6.29 -7.72
C ASP A 40 -0.25 6.64 -6.23
N ILE A 41 -0.33 5.61 -5.38
CA ILE A 41 -0.54 5.73 -3.94
C ILE A 41 0.79 5.54 -3.24
N TYR A 42 1.22 6.58 -2.52
CA TYR A 42 2.41 6.63 -1.68
C TYR A 42 2.04 6.44 -0.22
N ILE A 43 3.02 6.28 0.65
CA ILE A 43 2.80 6.18 2.10
C ILE A 43 2.32 7.51 2.71
N ASP A 44 2.49 8.63 2.00
CA ASP A 44 2.22 10.00 2.44
C ASP A 44 1.23 10.75 1.54
N GLY A 45 0.62 10.09 0.55
CA GLY A 45 -0.36 10.74 -0.32
C GLY A 45 -0.67 10.00 -1.61
N ILE A 46 -1.47 10.65 -2.45
CA ILE A 46 -1.87 10.17 -3.76
C ILE A 46 -1.39 11.16 -4.82
N GLN A 47 -0.86 10.66 -5.93
CA GLN A 47 -0.44 11.45 -7.08
C GLN A 47 -1.00 10.86 -8.37
N GLY A 48 -1.22 11.70 -9.38
CA GLY A 48 -1.55 11.25 -10.72
C GLY A 48 -0.33 10.62 -11.40
N MET A 49 -0.55 9.64 -12.25
CA MET A 49 0.51 9.13 -13.13
C MET A 49 0.89 10.17 -14.20
N ASN A 50 -0.10 10.98 -14.63
CA ASN A 50 0.07 12.10 -15.54
C ASN A 50 -0.41 13.39 -14.89
N GLU A 51 -0.02 14.54 -15.47
CA GLU A 51 -0.25 15.88 -14.90
C GLU A 51 -1.72 16.18 -14.57
N PHE A 52 -2.67 15.68 -15.39
CA PHE A 52 -4.10 16.00 -15.26
C PHE A 52 -4.93 14.84 -14.70
N ASP A 53 -4.33 13.70 -14.35
CA ASP A 53 -5.08 12.52 -13.93
C ASP A 53 -5.95 12.78 -12.69
N ILE A 54 -5.42 13.47 -11.68
CA ILE A 54 -6.17 13.84 -10.47
C ILE A 54 -7.40 14.69 -10.82
N GLN A 55 -7.23 15.72 -11.66
CA GLN A 55 -8.34 16.60 -12.06
C GLN A 55 -9.39 15.86 -12.88
N ASN A 56 -8.96 15.00 -13.79
CA ASN A 56 -9.86 14.22 -14.63
C ASN A 56 -10.66 13.20 -13.78
N ILE A 57 -10.00 12.52 -12.83
CA ILE A 57 -10.68 11.59 -11.91
C ILE A 57 -11.64 12.33 -10.99
N ASP A 58 -11.26 13.49 -10.44
CA ASP A 58 -12.16 14.30 -9.61
C ASP A 58 -13.36 14.81 -10.40
N GLY A 59 -13.16 15.17 -11.68
CA GLY A 59 -14.24 15.51 -12.59
C GLY A 59 -15.21 14.35 -12.80
N LEU A 60 -14.70 13.13 -13.03
CA LEU A 60 -15.54 11.92 -13.14
C LEU A 60 -16.26 11.62 -11.82
N ASN A 61 -15.56 11.71 -10.70
CA ASN A 61 -16.11 11.50 -9.37
C ASN A 61 -17.29 12.45 -9.08
N HIS A 62 -17.16 13.72 -9.44
CA HIS A 62 -18.24 14.71 -9.29
C HIS A 62 -19.50 14.30 -10.08
N TYR A 63 -19.35 13.78 -11.29
CA TYR A 63 -20.50 13.34 -12.11
C TYR A 63 -21.30 12.20 -11.49
N ILE A 64 -20.62 11.25 -10.87
CA ILE A 64 -21.22 10.02 -10.29
C ILE A 64 -21.46 10.14 -8.79
N GLY A 65 -21.11 11.27 -8.18
CA GLY A 65 -21.33 11.55 -6.76
C GLY A 65 -20.29 10.98 -5.82
N MET A 66 -19.15 10.53 -6.32
CA MET A 66 -18.01 10.18 -5.48
C MET A 66 -17.34 11.45 -4.93
N LYS A 67 -16.70 11.32 -3.77
CA LYS A 67 -15.89 12.39 -3.18
C LYS A 67 -14.69 12.71 -4.06
N THR A 68 -14.17 13.93 -3.97
CA THR A 68 -12.86 14.27 -4.54
C THR A 68 -11.75 13.47 -3.87
N LEU A 69 -10.66 13.22 -4.59
CA LEU A 69 -9.51 12.52 -4.03
C LEU A 69 -8.91 13.28 -2.85
N PRO A 70 -8.51 12.58 -1.78
CA PRO A 70 -8.01 13.22 -0.57
C PRO A 70 -6.64 13.85 -0.83
N LYS A 71 -6.45 15.05 -0.28
CA LYS A 71 -5.13 15.67 -0.20
C LYS A 71 -4.34 15.08 0.98
N PRO A 72 -3.01 15.23 1.02
CA PRO A 72 -2.19 14.67 2.09
C PRO A 72 -2.63 15.03 3.51
N ASN A 73 -3.22 16.20 3.71
CA ASN A 73 -3.70 16.66 5.03
C ASN A 73 -5.13 16.21 5.36
N ASP A 74 -5.86 15.62 4.43
CA ASP A 74 -7.26 15.25 4.62
C ASP A 74 -7.40 13.87 5.28
N MET A 75 -6.32 13.05 5.24
CA MET A 75 -6.27 11.71 5.80
C MET A 75 -5.16 11.58 6.84
N TRP A 76 -5.51 11.06 8.02
CA TRP A 76 -4.55 10.83 9.11
C TRP A 76 -3.51 9.77 8.75
N GLU A 77 -3.86 8.83 7.87
CA GLU A 77 -3.02 7.74 7.38
C GLU A 77 -1.75 8.28 6.74
N PHE A 78 -1.86 9.31 5.91
CA PHE A 78 -0.71 9.93 5.22
C PHE A 78 0.27 10.62 6.17
N SER A 79 -0.18 10.96 7.38
CA SER A 79 0.71 11.48 8.44
C SER A 79 1.31 10.36 9.30
N VAL A 80 0.55 9.29 9.56
CA VAL A 80 0.93 8.22 10.49
C VAL A 80 1.77 7.14 9.82
N PHE A 81 1.43 6.74 8.58
CA PHE A 81 2.15 5.66 7.89
C PHE A 81 3.65 5.95 7.71
N PRO A 82 4.10 7.16 7.31
CA PRO A 82 5.52 7.47 7.25
C PRO A 82 6.24 7.29 8.59
N ILE A 83 5.60 7.70 9.70
CA ILE A 83 6.15 7.57 11.05
C ILE A 83 6.26 6.09 11.44
N VAL A 84 5.22 5.30 11.20
CA VAL A 84 5.19 3.86 11.49
C VAL A 84 6.27 3.14 10.70
N ILE A 85 6.35 3.36 9.38
CA ILE A 85 7.36 2.73 8.52
C ILE A 85 8.77 3.15 8.94
N GLY A 86 9.01 4.45 9.18
CA GLY A 86 10.29 4.94 9.68
C GLY A 86 10.70 4.31 11.01
N SER A 87 9.76 4.16 11.94
CA SER A 87 9.97 3.47 13.22
C SER A 87 10.30 1.99 13.04
N MET A 88 9.63 1.31 12.11
CA MET A 88 9.90 -0.09 11.80
C MET A 88 11.26 -0.28 11.15
N ILE A 89 11.69 0.64 10.26
CA ILE A 89 13.05 0.64 9.70
C ILE A 89 14.08 0.79 10.81
N ALA A 90 13.93 1.80 11.67
CA ALA A 90 14.85 2.06 12.77
C ALA A 90 14.94 0.86 13.74
N LEU A 91 13.80 0.28 14.11
CA LEU A 91 13.73 -0.92 14.95
C LEU A 91 14.42 -2.12 14.28
N GLY A 92 14.17 -2.35 12.98
CA GLY A 92 14.78 -3.46 12.25
C GLY A 92 16.31 -3.34 12.14
N VAL A 93 16.80 -2.14 11.85
CA VAL A 93 18.24 -1.83 11.85
C VAL A 93 18.86 -2.04 13.25
N LEU A 94 18.19 -1.55 14.29
CA LEU A 94 18.64 -1.73 15.68
C LEU A 94 18.73 -3.21 16.06
N ILE A 95 17.70 -4.00 15.77
CA ILE A 95 17.68 -5.46 16.00
C ILE A 95 18.82 -6.14 15.22
N GLY A 96 19.04 -5.75 13.97
CA GLY A 96 20.13 -6.28 13.16
C GLY A 96 21.50 -5.94 13.72
N LEU A 97 21.73 -4.70 14.17
CA LEU A 97 22.98 -4.28 14.84
C LEU A 97 23.20 -5.05 16.14
N LEU A 98 22.20 -5.15 17.01
CA LEU A 98 22.29 -5.96 18.24
C LEU A 98 22.59 -7.42 17.94
N GLY A 99 22.07 -7.96 16.83
CA GLY A 99 22.37 -9.32 16.36
C GLY A 99 23.82 -9.48 15.91
N LEU A 100 24.45 -8.47 15.29
CA LEU A 100 25.89 -8.47 14.95
C LEU A 100 26.77 -8.60 16.20
N PHE A 101 26.38 -7.96 17.29
CA PHE A 101 27.09 -8.03 18.57
C PHE A 101 26.67 -9.23 19.44
N GLY A 102 25.81 -10.12 18.91
CA GLY A 102 25.37 -11.32 19.63
C GLY A 102 24.41 -11.07 20.81
N LYS A 103 23.86 -9.84 20.91
CA LYS A 103 22.98 -9.42 22.03
C LYS A 103 21.54 -9.89 21.87
N VAL A 104 21.12 -10.24 20.65
CA VAL A 104 19.76 -10.75 20.34
C VAL A 104 19.83 -12.03 19.52
N SER A 105 18.78 -12.84 19.63
CA SER A 105 18.64 -14.08 18.88
C SER A 105 17.84 -13.88 17.59
N HIS A 106 17.83 -14.89 16.71
CA HIS A 106 17.03 -14.88 15.47
C HIS A 106 15.52 -14.76 15.71
N HIS A 107 15.00 -15.06 16.90
CA HIS A 107 13.58 -14.87 17.24
C HIS A 107 13.14 -13.39 17.16
N TRP A 108 14.06 -12.44 17.41
CA TRP A 108 13.79 -11.02 17.25
C TRP A 108 13.55 -10.62 15.80
N PHE A 109 14.21 -11.28 14.83
CA PHE A 109 13.96 -11.08 13.40
C PHE A 109 12.56 -11.56 13.02
N LEU A 110 12.14 -12.72 13.55
CA LEU A 110 10.78 -13.22 13.37
C LEU A 110 9.74 -12.30 14.02
N GLY A 111 9.98 -11.84 15.24
CA GLY A 111 9.09 -10.92 15.94
C GLY A 111 8.87 -9.62 15.16
N TRP A 112 9.95 -9.05 14.61
CA TRP A 112 9.86 -7.87 13.74
C TRP A 112 9.06 -8.18 12.46
N LEU A 113 9.31 -9.31 11.81
CA LEU A 113 8.59 -9.73 10.61
C LEU A 113 7.09 -9.91 10.87
N ILE A 114 6.73 -10.54 11.99
CA ILE A 114 5.33 -10.71 12.39
C ILE A 114 4.68 -9.34 12.61
N LEU A 115 5.34 -8.43 13.34
CA LEU A 115 4.82 -7.08 13.58
C LEU A 115 4.62 -6.33 12.26
N MET A 116 5.61 -6.35 11.37
CA MET A 116 5.50 -5.71 10.05
C MET A 116 4.39 -6.33 9.20
N SER A 117 4.19 -7.65 9.26
CA SER A 117 3.09 -8.34 8.57
C SER A 117 1.72 -7.91 9.10
N ILE A 118 1.58 -7.79 10.41
CA ILE A 118 0.33 -7.30 11.04
C ILE A 118 0.04 -5.88 10.58
N LEU A 119 1.03 -4.98 10.60
CA LEU A 119 0.88 -3.61 10.14
C LEU A 119 0.50 -3.55 8.65
N GLY A 120 1.10 -4.39 7.80
CA GLY A 120 0.75 -4.49 6.39
C GLY A 120 -0.69 -4.97 6.16
N ILE A 121 -1.15 -5.96 6.93
CA ILE A 121 -2.54 -6.46 6.86
C ILE A 121 -3.52 -5.37 7.31
N LEU A 122 -3.21 -4.66 8.39
CA LEU A 122 -4.03 -3.55 8.87
C LEU A 122 -4.10 -2.41 7.86
N GLY A 123 -2.97 -2.07 7.21
CA GLY A 123 -2.95 -1.07 6.14
C GLY A 123 -3.77 -1.48 4.91
N MET A 124 -3.73 -2.76 4.51
CA MET A 124 -4.57 -3.27 3.41
C MET A 124 -6.06 -3.31 3.79
N TYR A 125 -6.38 -3.60 5.04
CA TYR A 125 -7.76 -3.53 5.53
C TYR A 125 -8.28 -2.09 5.50
N ASP A 126 -7.50 -1.15 5.99
CA ASP A 126 -7.83 0.27 6.00
C ASP A 126 -7.99 0.82 4.56
N PHE A 127 -7.06 0.50 3.67
CA PHE A 127 -7.15 0.84 2.25
C PHE A 127 -8.44 0.29 1.60
N ASN A 128 -8.82 -0.95 1.90
CA ASN A 128 -10.08 -1.52 1.42
C ASN A 128 -11.31 -0.80 2.01
N ALA A 129 -11.27 -0.44 3.29
CA ALA A 129 -12.35 0.30 3.95
C ALA A 129 -12.53 1.69 3.32
N TRP A 130 -11.42 2.39 3.05
CA TRP A 130 -11.40 3.65 2.35
C TRP A 130 -12.01 3.54 0.93
N MET A 131 -11.62 2.53 0.14
CA MET A 131 -12.19 2.29 -1.19
C MET A 131 -13.69 1.99 -1.13
N ILE A 132 -14.17 1.28 -0.09
CA ILE A 132 -15.60 1.04 0.12
C ILE A 132 -16.31 2.37 0.37
N ASP A 133 -15.83 3.20 1.31
CA ASP A 133 -16.46 4.50 1.62
C ASP A 133 -16.53 5.38 0.37
N TYR A 134 -15.44 5.47 -0.38
CA TYR A 134 -15.40 6.26 -1.63
C TYR A 134 -16.34 5.73 -2.71
N GLY A 135 -16.39 4.44 -2.91
CA GLY A 135 -17.15 3.83 -4.00
C GLY A 135 -18.64 3.62 -3.70
N THR A 136 -19.08 3.74 -2.44
CA THR A 136 -20.47 3.46 -2.05
C THR A 136 -21.19 4.63 -1.38
N ASN A 137 -20.45 5.54 -0.76
CA ASN A 137 -21.03 6.71 -0.08
C ASN A 137 -21.17 7.89 -1.04
N LEU A 138 -22.11 7.76 -1.98
CA LEU A 138 -22.31 8.70 -3.07
C LEU A 138 -23.21 9.87 -2.67
N ASP A 139 -22.95 11.05 -3.25
CA ASP A 139 -23.80 12.23 -3.08
C ASP A 139 -25.20 11.97 -3.70
N PRO A 140 -26.30 12.08 -2.93
CA PRO A 140 -27.65 11.91 -3.44
C PRO A 140 -28.04 12.98 -4.47
N HIS A 141 -27.29 14.08 -4.60
CA HIS A 141 -27.49 15.14 -5.58
C HIS A 141 -26.61 15.03 -6.81
N ALA A 142 -25.89 13.89 -7.01
CA ALA A 142 -25.06 13.66 -8.16
C ALA A 142 -25.80 13.85 -9.49
N ILE A 143 -25.08 14.31 -10.50
CA ILE A 143 -25.62 14.56 -11.85
C ILE A 143 -26.13 13.24 -12.46
N MET A 144 -25.35 12.17 -12.30
CA MET A 144 -25.67 10.83 -12.80
C MET A 144 -25.95 9.89 -11.63
N LYS A 145 -27.18 9.43 -11.52
CA LYS A 145 -27.63 8.45 -10.50
C LYS A 145 -27.86 7.10 -11.15
N LEU A 146 -26.85 6.27 -11.15
CA LEU A 146 -26.97 4.92 -11.67
C LEU A 146 -27.42 3.97 -10.56
N GLN A 147 -28.36 3.09 -10.92
CA GLN A 147 -28.91 2.08 -10.03
C GLN A 147 -28.73 0.70 -10.62
N ASN A 148 -28.54 -0.28 -9.77
CA ASN A 148 -28.63 -1.68 -10.13
C ASN A 148 -30.04 -2.06 -10.54
N PRO A 149 -30.27 -3.19 -11.23
CA PRO A 149 -31.61 -3.66 -11.61
C PRO A 149 -32.57 -3.86 -10.43
N ASP A 150 -32.06 -4.01 -9.22
CA ASP A 150 -32.82 -4.12 -7.95
C ASP A 150 -33.18 -2.77 -7.32
N GLY A 151 -32.82 -1.64 -7.94
CA GLY A 151 -33.05 -0.30 -7.46
C GLY A 151 -32.06 0.22 -6.44
N THR A 152 -31.04 -0.57 -6.06
CA THR A 152 -29.97 -0.12 -5.15
C THR A 152 -28.98 0.79 -5.88
N PRO A 153 -28.36 1.79 -5.20
CA PRO A 153 -27.31 2.60 -5.80
C PRO A 153 -26.15 1.73 -6.29
N MET A 154 -25.63 2.06 -7.49
CA MET A 154 -24.47 1.35 -8.03
C MET A 154 -23.20 1.68 -7.23
N SER A 155 -22.35 0.69 -7.00
CA SER A 155 -21.05 0.88 -6.37
C SER A 155 -19.96 1.11 -7.43
N TYR A 156 -19.11 2.11 -7.19
CA TYR A 156 -17.95 2.44 -8.03
C TYR A 156 -16.62 2.09 -7.36
N LYS A 157 -16.65 1.14 -6.43
CA LYS A 157 -15.46 0.67 -5.75
C LYS A 157 -14.52 -0.06 -6.71
N PRO A 158 -13.25 0.38 -6.90
CA PRO A 158 -12.25 -0.39 -7.62
C PRO A 158 -11.96 -1.74 -6.95
N PRO A 159 -11.45 -2.74 -7.67
CA PRO A 159 -11.01 -3.98 -7.02
C PRO A 159 -9.84 -3.70 -6.09
N LEU A 160 -9.75 -4.44 -4.96
CA LEU A 160 -8.57 -4.33 -4.09
C LEU A 160 -7.30 -4.80 -4.81
N PHE A 161 -7.43 -5.84 -5.64
CA PHE A 161 -6.35 -6.40 -6.44
C PHE A 161 -6.93 -6.95 -7.76
N GLY A 162 -6.23 -6.71 -8.86
CA GLY A 162 -6.60 -7.25 -10.16
C GLY A 162 -7.36 -6.28 -11.05
N HIS A 163 -8.28 -6.80 -11.86
CA HIS A 163 -9.07 -6.07 -12.84
C HIS A 163 -10.56 -6.28 -12.59
N GLN A 164 -11.33 -5.21 -12.74
CA GLN A 164 -12.79 -5.24 -12.69
C GLN A 164 -13.37 -4.25 -13.68
N LYS A 165 -14.36 -4.70 -14.45
CA LYS A 165 -15.12 -3.82 -15.32
C LYS A 165 -16.28 -3.19 -14.53
N MET A 166 -16.35 -1.85 -14.56
CA MET A 166 -17.38 -1.06 -13.93
C MET A 166 -18.06 -0.20 -14.99
N LEU A 167 -19.27 -0.57 -15.40
CA LEU A 167 -19.97 0.05 -16.54
C LEU A 167 -19.12 -0.02 -17.82
N ASN A 168 -18.68 1.13 -18.33
CA ASN A 168 -17.81 1.27 -19.49
C ASN A 168 -16.34 1.56 -19.10
N PHE A 169 -16.00 1.47 -17.80
CA PHE A 169 -14.66 1.65 -17.28
C PHE A 169 -14.02 0.30 -16.97
N ASP A 170 -12.75 0.20 -17.25
CA ASP A 170 -11.90 -0.91 -16.80
C ASP A 170 -11.01 -0.43 -15.66
N ALA A 171 -11.25 -0.93 -14.44
CA ALA A 171 -10.47 -0.59 -13.26
C ALA A 171 -9.40 -1.65 -13.00
N TYR A 172 -8.16 -1.22 -12.87
CA TYR A 172 -7.00 -2.05 -12.56
C TYR A 172 -6.40 -1.59 -11.24
N SER A 173 -6.00 -2.54 -10.38
CA SER A 173 -5.43 -2.25 -9.07
C SER A 173 -4.29 -3.22 -8.78
N TYR A 174 -3.06 -2.71 -8.70
CA TYR A 174 -1.85 -3.52 -8.57
C TYR A 174 -0.78 -2.84 -7.70
N PRO A 175 0.09 -3.64 -7.03
CA PRO A 175 1.27 -3.09 -6.37
C PRO A 175 2.22 -2.45 -7.38
N ARG A 176 2.87 -1.36 -6.97
CA ARG A 176 3.94 -0.67 -7.70
C ARG A 176 5.31 -1.02 -7.10
N LEU A 177 6.35 -0.31 -7.55
CA LEU A 177 7.73 -0.59 -7.17
C LEU A 177 7.92 -0.59 -5.65
N GLY A 178 7.30 0.35 -4.90
CA GLY A 178 7.33 0.38 -3.44
C GLY A 178 6.75 -0.91 -2.82
N GLY A 179 5.62 -1.40 -3.33
CA GLY A 179 5.03 -2.66 -2.90
C GLY A 179 5.96 -3.86 -3.11
N TYR A 180 6.64 -3.94 -4.26
CA TYR A 180 7.64 -4.99 -4.51
C TYR A 180 8.88 -4.85 -3.62
N ILE A 181 9.36 -3.63 -3.36
CA ILE A 181 10.46 -3.33 -2.43
C ILE A 181 10.09 -3.81 -1.01
N MET A 182 8.86 -3.54 -0.57
CA MET A 182 8.36 -4.01 0.72
C MET A 182 8.37 -5.54 0.79
N GLY A 183 7.85 -6.23 -0.23
CA GLY A 183 7.87 -7.68 -0.31
C GLY A 183 9.28 -8.25 -0.26
N LEU A 184 10.23 -7.65 -0.99
CA LEU A 184 11.63 -8.06 -1.01
C LEU A 184 12.29 -7.85 0.37
N GLY A 185 12.08 -6.69 1.01
CA GLY A 185 12.61 -6.39 2.35
C GLY A 185 12.11 -7.39 3.40
N MET A 186 10.81 -7.69 3.39
CA MET A 186 10.22 -8.70 4.26
C MET A 186 10.76 -10.11 3.95
N GLY A 187 10.93 -10.47 2.68
CA GLY A 187 11.53 -11.73 2.24
C GLY A 187 12.98 -11.90 2.74
N LEU A 188 13.78 -10.83 2.69
CA LEU A 188 15.14 -10.83 3.25
C LEU A 188 15.15 -11.00 4.76
N THR A 189 14.20 -10.41 5.47
CA THR A 189 14.04 -10.59 6.92
C THR A 189 13.63 -12.01 7.28
N LEU A 190 12.75 -12.63 6.51
CA LEU A 190 12.41 -14.06 6.66
C LEU A 190 13.65 -14.95 6.43
N LEU A 191 14.44 -14.65 5.42
CA LEU A 191 15.69 -15.34 5.16
C LEU A 191 16.69 -15.13 6.30
N ALA A 192 16.75 -13.92 6.86
CA ALA A 192 17.58 -13.62 8.04
C ALA A 192 17.20 -14.51 9.23
N PHE A 193 15.91 -14.64 9.52
CA PHE A 193 15.40 -15.55 10.54
C PHE A 193 15.85 -17.00 10.27
N TYR A 194 15.63 -17.49 9.06
CA TYR A 194 15.96 -18.87 8.69
C TYR A 194 17.47 -19.18 8.80
N VAL A 195 18.31 -18.27 8.30
CA VAL A 195 19.79 -18.41 8.40
C VAL A 195 20.24 -18.37 9.86
N GLY A 196 19.66 -17.50 10.67
CA GLY A 196 19.94 -17.42 12.11
C GLY A 196 19.53 -18.69 12.87
N TYR A 197 18.36 -19.24 12.55
CA TYR A 197 17.86 -20.50 13.10
C TYR A 197 18.78 -21.67 12.78
N ARG A 198 19.19 -21.83 11.51
CA ARG A 198 20.13 -22.91 11.11
C ARG A 198 21.49 -22.77 11.78
N SER A 199 22.03 -21.55 11.86
CA SER A 199 23.34 -21.31 12.47
C SER A 199 23.38 -21.68 13.96
N LYS A 200 22.26 -21.69 14.66
CA LYS A 200 22.20 -22.11 16.07
C LYS A 200 22.09 -23.63 16.22
N ARG A 201 21.62 -24.35 15.20
CA ARG A 201 21.42 -25.81 15.24
C ARG A 201 22.70 -26.58 14.88
N THR A 202 23.67 -25.93 14.26
CA THR A 202 24.96 -26.52 13.82
C THR A 202 26.10 -26.20 14.77
N ASN A 203 25.89 -25.43 15.81
CA ASN A 203 26.78 -25.19 16.94
C ASN A 203 26.24 -25.83 18.22
#